data_fde239b205e0b515e6fa3800744f0876
#
_entry.id   fde239b205e0b515e6fa3800744f0876
#
_cell.length_a   1.000
_cell.length_b   1.000
_cell.length_c   1.000
_cell.angle_alpha   90.00
_cell.angle_beta   90.00
_cell.angle_gamma   90.00
#
_symmetry.space_group_name_H-M   'P 1'
#
loop_
_entity.id
_entity.type
_entity.pdbx_description
1 polymer ?
#
loop_
_entity_poly.entity_id
_entity_poly.type
_entity_poly.pdbx_seq_one_letter_code
_entity_poly.pdbx_strand_id
1 'polypeptide(L)'
;MMGLPSRGASRERAEMTRTEPLRLVRAEQLQRLERDTFDVLIVGGGVTGVYAALDASLRGYRVALVEKSDFASGTSSKSSKMVHGGLRYIEQGNLGLVRHSLLERQRLRRNARHLVQRLPFLLPILERDGVFDQRLAKAFEGLLWTYDLAGGWREGILHQRLTKAEVLSHCPTFNEEHLKGGFMYFDARVDDARLTLNIARTAAFHGAAVANHAHVTEITRDGHGKVDGAIVHADGRELRVRAGVVIMATGVWLRDWTGGRKNEQKTLHVRPAKGVHVAVPWLKIRNDCTVTIPVPGRSRRATITRWGNVSYLGTTDEDYDGDLDNVMCTREELDFLLAGARSALKTDLQPEDVVGSIAGCRPLVAPPGGKTLEIKRNHEIHVGPDGLVTIVGGKLTTSRHMAEQTIDAAEKVIGKRAKCRTKSAYLLGAAGYDPQAIVASGGMSAHLGERYGTEARFVSDILQAGPSLARPLVEGLPHTEAEIVYAVRHEMACTVDDVLSRRIRARLMARDASAHAAPRVAQILQAELGLSESTVARQVSDYLSAVTLEKSVLMGEAA
;
A
#
# COMPACT_ATOMS: atom_id res chain seq x y z
N MET A 1 4.22 -14.51 31.68
CA MET A 1 4.82 -15.75 31.18
C MET A 1 4.87 -15.68 29.65
N MET A 2 6.04 -15.45 29.09
CA MET A 2 6.27 -15.56 27.64
C MET A 2 6.38 -17.07 27.33
N GLY A 3 5.36 -17.61 26.66
CA GLY A 3 5.39 -18.98 26.18
C GLY A 3 6.52 -19.18 25.18
N LEU A 4 7.32 -20.21 25.35
CA LEU A 4 8.37 -20.63 24.41
C LEU A 4 7.76 -20.83 23.03
N PRO A 5 8.41 -20.36 21.94
CA PRO A 5 7.91 -20.55 20.58
C PRO A 5 7.85 -22.05 20.27
N SER A 6 6.74 -22.48 19.64
CA SER A 6 6.58 -23.87 19.18
C SER A 6 7.72 -24.24 18.22
N ARG A 7 8.14 -25.52 18.21
CA ARG A 7 9.23 -26.03 17.33
C ARG A 7 9.04 -25.69 15.84
N GLY A 8 7.80 -25.51 15.37
CA GLY A 8 7.49 -25.05 14.00
C GLY A 8 7.87 -23.59 13.77
N ALA A 9 7.65 -22.69 14.73
CA ALA A 9 7.99 -21.28 14.61
C ALA A 9 9.51 -21.03 14.62
N SER A 10 10.28 -21.90 15.27
CA SER A 10 11.76 -21.82 15.24
C SER A 10 12.33 -22.29 13.89
N ARG A 11 11.71 -23.25 13.23
CA ARG A 11 12.13 -23.76 11.92
C ARG A 11 11.77 -22.75 10.81
N GLU A 12 10.56 -22.19 10.80
CA GLU A 12 10.17 -21.08 9.92
C GLU A 12 11.11 -19.87 10.07
N ARG A 13 11.51 -19.54 11.31
CA ARG A 13 12.48 -18.47 11.58
C ARG A 13 13.85 -18.75 10.95
N ALA A 14 14.33 -19.99 11.04
CA ALA A 14 15.62 -20.39 10.47
C ALA A 14 15.58 -20.44 8.94
N GLU A 15 14.46 -20.84 8.34
CA GLU A 15 14.28 -20.86 6.89
C GLU A 15 14.21 -19.45 6.28
N MET A 16 13.71 -18.45 7.02
CA MET A 16 13.65 -17.05 6.57
C MET A 16 14.98 -16.26 6.75
N THR A 17 16.00 -16.84 7.40
CA THR A 17 17.36 -16.29 7.50
C THR A 17 18.30 -16.87 6.44
N ARG A 18 17.81 -17.02 5.20
CA ARG A 18 18.56 -17.62 4.08
C ARG A 18 19.91 -16.93 3.82
N THR A 19 20.86 -17.70 3.35
CA THR A 19 22.15 -17.22 2.83
C THR A 19 22.03 -16.61 1.44
N GLU A 20 20.97 -16.95 0.68
CA GLU A 20 20.72 -16.48 -0.69
C GLU A 20 19.38 -15.74 -0.78
N PRO A 21 19.29 -14.67 -1.59
CA PRO A 21 18.04 -13.95 -1.82
C PRO A 21 17.04 -14.79 -2.64
N LEU A 22 15.74 -14.55 -2.42
CA LEU A 22 14.71 -15.09 -3.31
C LEU A 22 14.87 -14.47 -4.71
N ARG A 23 15.15 -15.27 -5.73
CA ARG A 23 15.08 -14.84 -7.12
C ARG A 23 13.64 -14.97 -7.63
N LEU A 24 13.15 -13.91 -8.25
CA LEU A 24 11.84 -13.90 -8.91
C LEU A 24 12.04 -13.63 -10.41
N VAL A 25 12.33 -14.68 -11.15
CA VAL A 25 12.48 -14.61 -12.61
C VAL A 25 11.10 -14.74 -13.25
N ARG A 26 10.60 -13.65 -13.85
CA ARG A 26 9.24 -13.58 -14.39
C ARG A 26 8.97 -14.66 -15.45
N ALA A 27 9.92 -14.94 -16.34
CA ALA A 27 9.78 -15.98 -17.35
C ALA A 27 9.54 -17.38 -16.74
N GLU A 28 10.24 -17.72 -15.67
CA GLU A 28 10.03 -18.98 -14.93
C GLU A 28 8.64 -19.04 -14.30
N GLN A 29 8.15 -17.91 -13.76
CA GLN A 29 6.81 -17.86 -13.19
C GLN A 29 5.73 -18.02 -14.25
N LEU A 30 5.87 -17.41 -15.44
CA LEU A 30 4.95 -17.60 -16.55
C LEU A 30 4.94 -19.05 -17.06
N GLN A 31 6.10 -19.71 -17.15
CA GLN A 31 6.18 -21.14 -17.48
C GLN A 31 5.44 -22.01 -16.45
N ARG A 32 5.57 -21.70 -15.16
CA ARG A 32 4.82 -22.39 -14.11
C ARG A 32 3.32 -22.21 -14.26
N LEU A 33 2.87 -20.97 -14.54
CA LEU A 33 1.45 -20.66 -14.76
C LEU A 33 0.84 -21.49 -15.89
N GLU A 34 1.59 -21.73 -16.96
CA GLU A 34 1.15 -22.50 -18.12
C GLU A 34 1.17 -24.01 -17.86
N ARG A 35 2.25 -24.51 -17.24
CA ARG A 35 2.49 -25.95 -17.07
C ARG A 35 1.73 -26.56 -15.89
N ASP A 36 1.72 -25.86 -14.75
CA ASP A 36 1.24 -26.42 -13.49
C ASP A 36 -0.29 -26.30 -13.39
N THR A 37 -0.89 -27.15 -12.57
CA THR A 37 -2.31 -27.02 -12.17
C THR A 37 -2.34 -26.56 -10.72
N PHE A 38 -3.14 -25.55 -10.43
CA PHE A 38 -3.22 -24.91 -9.12
C PHE A 38 -4.49 -25.32 -8.38
N ASP A 39 -4.44 -25.27 -7.06
CA ASP A 39 -5.64 -25.40 -6.25
C ASP A 39 -6.40 -24.06 -6.21
N VAL A 40 -5.66 -22.95 -6.22
CA VAL A 40 -6.20 -21.59 -6.14
C VAL A 40 -5.49 -20.66 -7.14
N LEU A 41 -6.25 -20.01 -8.00
CA LEU A 41 -5.80 -18.87 -8.81
C LEU A 41 -6.36 -17.58 -8.25
N ILE A 42 -5.50 -16.59 -8.02
CA ILE A 42 -5.87 -15.27 -7.52
C ILE A 42 -5.61 -14.24 -8.61
N VAL A 43 -6.63 -13.45 -8.93
CA VAL A 43 -6.59 -12.38 -9.93
C VAL A 43 -6.55 -11.04 -9.22
N GLY A 44 -5.42 -10.33 -9.34
CA GLY A 44 -5.16 -9.02 -8.74
C GLY A 44 -4.06 -9.04 -7.68
N GLY A 45 -2.98 -8.30 -7.96
CA GLY A 45 -1.77 -8.14 -7.12
C GLY A 45 -1.85 -6.98 -6.13
N GLY A 46 -3.06 -6.54 -5.75
CA GLY A 46 -3.28 -5.61 -4.64
C GLY A 46 -3.10 -6.30 -3.28
N VAL A 47 -3.08 -5.52 -2.19
CA VAL A 47 -2.78 -6.02 -0.84
C VAL A 47 -3.70 -7.18 -0.41
N THR A 48 -4.95 -7.23 -0.85
CA THR A 48 -5.88 -8.33 -0.55
C THR A 48 -5.48 -9.60 -1.29
N GLY A 49 -5.21 -9.51 -2.60
CA GLY A 49 -4.82 -10.66 -3.40
C GLY A 49 -3.48 -11.26 -2.98
N VAL A 50 -2.47 -10.43 -2.72
CA VAL A 50 -1.16 -10.94 -2.27
C VAL A 50 -1.23 -11.58 -0.88
N TYR A 51 -2.07 -11.07 0.04
CA TYR A 51 -2.32 -11.75 1.32
C TYR A 51 -3.12 -13.03 1.15
N ALA A 52 -4.07 -13.10 0.20
CA ALA A 52 -4.77 -14.33 -0.11
C ALA A 52 -3.81 -15.39 -0.66
N ALA A 53 -2.86 -14.98 -1.54
CA ALA A 53 -1.82 -15.87 -2.03
C ALA A 53 -0.92 -16.38 -0.89
N LEU A 54 -0.51 -15.51 0.01
CA LEU A 54 0.29 -15.90 1.18
C LEU A 54 -0.49 -16.84 2.12
N ASP A 55 -1.75 -16.56 2.40
CA ASP A 55 -2.55 -17.40 3.32
C ASP A 55 -2.79 -18.78 2.71
N ALA A 56 -3.15 -18.86 1.44
CA ALA A 56 -3.36 -20.12 0.72
C ALA A 56 -2.05 -20.95 0.65
N SER A 57 -0.91 -20.31 0.33
CA SER A 57 0.39 -21.01 0.28
C SER A 57 0.80 -21.55 1.66
N LEU A 58 0.62 -20.78 2.73
CA LEU A 58 0.90 -21.20 4.09
C LEU A 58 -0.05 -22.32 4.59
N ARG A 59 -1.25 -22.42 4.01
CA ARG A 59 -2.17 -23.56 4.24
C ARG A 59 -1.77 -24.80 3.45
N GLY A 60 -0.80 -24.70 2.53
CA GLY A 60 -0.26 -25.81 1.73
C GLY A 60 -0.98 -26.04 0.40
N TYR A 61 -1.74 -25.05 -0.10
CA TYR A 61 -2.32 -25.09 -1.44
C TYR A 61 -1.28 -24.71 -2.50
N ARG A 62 -1.43 -25.26 -3.70
CA ARG A 62 -0.72 -24.81 -4.91
C ARG A 62 -1.40 -23.54 -5.41
N VAL A 63 -0.68 -22.43 -5.40
CA VAL A 63 -1.24 -21.09 -5.62
C VAL A 63 -0.63 -20.42 -6.84
N ALA A 64 -1.49 -19.83 -7.67
CA ALA A 64 -1.12 -18.86 -8.70
C ALA A 64 -1.66 -17.48 -8.33
N LEU A 65 -0.88 -16.43 -8.58
CA LEU A 65 -1.27 -15.02 -8.46
C LEU A 65 -0.87 -14.28 -9.72
N VAL A 66 -1.82 -13.61 -10.36
CA VAL A 66 -1.58 -12.81 -11.57
C VAL A 66 -2.07 -11.38 -11.37
N GLU A 67 -1.29 -10.40 -11.87
CA GLU A 67 -1.60 -8.97 -11.82
C GLU A 67 -1.47 -8.36 -13.21
N LYS A 68 -2.49 -7.60 -13.65
CA LYS A 68 -2.52 -7.02 -15.01
C LYS A 68 -1.39 -6.03 -15.28
N SER A 69 -1.02 -5.26 -14.28
CA SER A 69 0.07 -4.28 -14.33
C SER A 69 1.21 -4.73 -13.41
N ASP A 70 1.63 -3.88 -12.49
CA ASP A 70 2.60 -4.27 -11.46
C ASP A 70 1.93 -4.47 -10.10
N PHE A 71 2.56 -5.24 -9.22
CA PHE A 71 2.09 -5.40 -7.84
C PHE A 71 1.86 -4.04 -7.17
N ALA A 72 0.73 -3.90 -6.50
CA ALA A 72 0.28 -2.66 -5.87
C ALA A 72 -0.02 -1.49 -6.84
N SER A 73 -0.11 -1.66 -8.14
CA SER A 73 -0.35 -0.57 -9.11
C SER A 73 -1.64 0.22 -8.85
N GLY A 74 -2.67 -0.42 -8.28
CA GLY A 74 -3.93 0.21 -7.91
C GLY A 74 -3.91 0.89 -6.54
N THR A 75 -5.02 0.78 -5.81
CA THR A 75 -5.26 1.38 -4.48
C THR A 75 -4.16 1.08 -3.46
N SER A 76 -3.49 -0.07 -3.60
CA SER A 76 -2.50 -0.59 -2.66
C SER A 76 -1.16 0.15 -2.65
N SER A 77 -0.93 1.13 -3.54
CA SER A 77 0.19 2.08 -3.48
C SER A 77 -0.25 3.53 -3.35
N LYS A 78 -1.56 3.76 -3.34
CA LYS A 78 -2.18 5.09 -3.40
C LYS A 78 -3.01 5.40 -2.14
N SER A 79 -2.61 4.82 -1.00
CA SER A 79 -3.24 5.02 0.31
C SER A 79 -2.59 6.18 1.08
N SER A 80 -3.17 6.52 2.24
CA SER A 80 -2.55 7.46 3.19
C SER A 80 -1.29 6.91 3.88
N LYS A 81 -0.82 5.71 3.52
CA LYS A 81 0.38 5.03 4.06
C LYS A 81 0.33 4.80 5.57
N MET A 82 -0.87 4.61 6.09
CA MET A 82 -1.14 4.42 7.51
C MET A 82 -1.76 3.05 7.78
N VAL A 83 -1.30 2.43 8.87
CA VAL A 83 -1.89 1.23 9.46
C VAL A 83 -2.43 1.66 10.82
N HIS A 84 -3.76 1.89 10.89
CA HIS A 84 -4.38 2.59 12.00
C HIS A 84 -5.65 1.89 12.52
N GLY A 85 -5.95 2.09 13.80
CA GLY A 85 -7.17 1.60 14.43
C GLY A 85 -8.44 2.30 13.96
N GLY A 86 -8.29 3.56 13.52
CA GLY A 86 -9.40 4.37 13.04
C GLY A 86 -10.19 5.03 14.16
N LEU A 87 -9.58 6.01 14.84
CA LEU A 87 -10.17 6.79 15.92
C LEU A 87 -11.60 7.29 15.59
N ARG A 88 -11.82 7.73 14.35
CA ARG A 88 -13.14 8.16 13.84
C ARG A 88 -14.25 7.10 14.02
N TYR A 89 -13.92 5.80 14.03
CA TYR A 89 -14.95 4.76 14.20
C TYR A 89 -15.43 4.65 15.65
N ILE A 90 -14.67 5.17 16.63
CA ILE A 90 -15.15 5.31 18.01
C ILE A 90 -16.24 6.38 18.06
N GLU A 91 -16.04 7.51 17.37
CA GLU A 91 -17.05 8.57 17.23
C GLU A 91 -18.37 8.03 16.63
N GLN A 92 -18.27 7.00 15.79
CA GLN A 92 -19.41 6.29 15.17
C GLN A 92 -19.94 5.10 16.01
N GLY A 93 -19.44 4.89 17.23
CA GLY A 93 -19.86 3.80 18.12
C GLY A 93 -19.35 2.39 17.72
N ASN A 94 -18.47 2.26 16.72
CA ASN A 94 -18.02 0.96 16.21
C ASN A 94 -16.73 0.46 16.89
N LEU A 95 -16.81 0.18 18.19
CA LEU A 95 -15.67 -0.30 19.00
C LEU A 95 -15.11 -1.65 18.53
N GLY A 96 -15.98 -2.52 18.00
CA GLY A 96 -15.56 -3.82 17.47
C GLY A 96 -14.58 -3.69 16.31
N LEU A 97 -14.86 -2.79 15.37
CA LEU A 97 -13.99 -2.51 14.23
C LEU A 97 -12.66 -1.89 14.67
N VAL A 98 -12.68 -1.00 15.66
CA VAL A 98 -11.46 -0.38 16.21
C VAL A 98 -10.58 -1.44 16.85
N ARG A 99 -11.12 -2.25 17.75
CA ARG A 99 -10.38 -3.33 18.42
C ARG A 99 -9.77 -4.30 17.42
N HIS A 100 -10.54 -4.67 16.40
CA HIS A 100 -10.06 -5.55 15.33
C HIS A 100 -8.92 -4.91 14.53
N SER A 101 -9.08 -3.65 14.12
CA SER A 101 -8.04 -2.92 13.39
C SER A 101 -6.76 -2.76 14.21
N LEU A 102 -6.86 -2.46 15.52
CA LEU A 102 -5.70 -2.37 16.42
C LEU A 102 -4.97 -3.71 16.58
N LEU A 103 -5.71 -4.82 16.61
CA LEU A 103 -5.12 -6.15 16.65
C LEU A 103 -4.37 -6.49 15.35
N GLU A 104 -4.96 -6.18 14.20
CA GLU A 104 -4.30 -6.38 12.89
C GLU A 104 -3.08 -5.44 12.73
N ARG A 105 -3.14 -4.20 13.20
CA ARG A 105 -1.98 -3.29 13.27
C ARG A 105 -0.84 -3.91 14.07
N GLN A 106 -1.12 -4.47 15.25
CA GLN A 106 -0.11 -5.14 16.08
C GLN A 106 0.50 -6.35 15.35
N ARG A 107 -0.32 -7.16 14.65
CA ARG A 107 0.16 -8.29 13.85
C ARG A 107 1.09 -7.82 12.73
N LEU A 108 0.70 -6.80 11.99
CA LEU A 108 1.51 -6.21 10.93
C LEU A 108 2.85 -5.68 11.47
N ARG A 109 2.84 -4.92 12.57
CA ARG A 109 4.08 -4.43 13.20
C ARG A 109 5.02 -5.55 13.64
N ARG A 110 4.49 -6.68 14.08
CA ARG A 110 5.30 -7.85 14.43
C ARG A 110 5.81 -8.58 13.20
N ASN A 111 4.93 -8.84 12.23
CA ASN A 111 5.22 -9.69 11.08
C ASN A 111 6.03 -8.96 9.99
N ALA A 112 5.98 -7.62 9.94
CA ALA A 112 6.67 -6.76 8.98
C ALA A 112 7.39 -5.60 9.70
N ARG A 113 8.14 -5.89 10.77
CA ARG A 113 8.70 -4.89 11.70
C ARG A 113 9.67 -3.88 11.07
N HIS A 114 10.30 -4.21 9.96
CA HIS A 114 11.13 -3.29 9.18
C HIS A 114 10.29 -2.31 8.35
N LEU A 115 9.09 -2.72 7.90
CA LEU A 115 8.22 -1.91 7.03
C LEU A 115 7.17 -1.11 7.82
N VAL A 116 6.67 -1.64 8.94
CA VAL A 116 5.56 -1.04 9.70
C VAL A 116 6.10 -0.43 10.98
N GLN A 117 6.26 0.88 10.95
CA GLN A 117 6.87 1.67 12.02
C GLN A 117 5.80 2.45 12.80
N ARG A 118 6.09 2.77 14.08
CA ARG A 118 5.23 3.65 14.88
C ARG A 118 5.14 5.03 14.24
N LEU A 119 3.95 5.61 14.29
CA LEU A 119 3.67 6.94 13.80
C LEU A 119 2.91 7.74 14.88
N PRO A 120 3.48 8.83 15.41
CA PRO A 120 2.77 9.75 16.29
C PRO A 120 1.78 10.60 15.49
N PHE A 121 0.60 10.82 16.07
CA PHE A 121 -0.47 11.65 15.54
C PHE A 121 -0.75 12.80 16.49
N LEU A 122 -0.60 14.02 16.00
CA LEU A 122 -0.90 15.25 16.68
C LEU A 122 -2.30 15.72 16.31
N LEU A 123 -3.15 15.88 17.33
CA LEU A 123 -4.50 16.43 17.23
C LEU A 123 -4.51 17.80 17.94
N PRO A 124 -4.50 18.91 17.20
CA PRO A 124 -4.46 20.23 17.82
C PRO A 124 -5.81 20.60 18.47
N ILE A 125 -5.77 21.22 19.63
CA ILE A 125 -6.92 21.83 20.29
C ILE A 125 -6.93 23.31 19.92
N LEU A 126 -7.98 23.75 19.22
CA LEU A 126 -8.16 25.11 18.73
C LEU A 126 -9.27 25.83 19.48
N GLU A 127 -9.17 27.17 19.61
CA GLU A 127 -10.15 28.00 20.29
C GLU A 127 -11.42 28.21 19.46
N ARG A 128 -11.29 28.35 18.13
CA ARG A 128 -12.39 28.62 17.19
C ARG A 128 -12.21 27.77 15.92
N ASP A 129 -13.34 27.45 15.30
CA ASP A 129 -13.42 26.77 13.99
C ASP A 129 -12.59 25.48 13.87
N GLY A 130 -12.15 24.96 15.00
CA GLY A 130 -11.38 23.73 15.08
C GLY A 130 -12.29 22.52 15.14
N VAL A 131 -11.87 21.45 14.51
CA VAL A 131 -12.45 20.12 14.67
C VAL A 131 -12.35 19.66 16.14
N PHE A 132 -11.52 20.34 16.94
CA PHE A 132 -11.27 20.09 18.35
C PHE A 132 -11.42 21.40 19.13
N ASP A 133 -12.65 21.80 19.39
CA ASP A 133 -12.98 22.90 20.31
C ASP A 133 -12.48 22.54 21.71
N GLN A 134 -11.93 23.51 22.41
CA GLN A 134 -11.49 23.37 23.81
C GLN A 134 -12.61 22.82 24.72
N ARG A 135 -13.88 23.13 24.43
CA ARG A 135 -15.05 22.64 25.17
C ARG A 135 -15.24 21.13 25.02
N LEU A 136 -14.84 20.56 23.88
CA LEU A 136 -14.93 19.14 23.58
C LEU A 136 -13.64 18.38 23.97
N ALA A 137 -12.59 19.06 24.40
CA ALA A 137 -11.29 18.45 24.71
C ALA A 137 -11.39 17.33 25.74
N LYS A 138 -12.19 17.49 26.80
CA LYS A 138 -12.40 16.44 27.83
C LYS A 138 -13.12 15.21 27.26
N ALA A 139 -14.15 15.42 26.44
CA ALA A 139 -14.87 14.32 25.79
C ALA A 139 -13.93 13.57 24.81
N PHE A 140 -13.10 14.31 24.11
CA PHE A 140 -12.12 13.76 23.20
C PHE A 140 -11.01 12.98 23.92
N GLU A 141 -10.56 13.43 25.06
CA GLU A 141 -9.63 12.70 25.92
C GLU A 141 -10.23 11.35 26.38
N GLY A 142 -11.51 11.33 26.77
CA GLY A 142 -12.25 10.09 27.05
C GLY A 142 -12.30 9.13 25.85
N LEU A 143 -12.39 9.67 24.65
CA LEU A 143 -12.36 8.89 23.41
C LEU A 143 -10.95 8.31 23.15
N LEU A 144 -9.88 9.03 23.45
CA LEU A 144 -8.50 8.52 23.36
C LEU A 144 -8.22 7.43 24.41
N TRP A 145 -8.75 7.58 25.65
CA TRP A 145 -8.70 6.49 26.65
C TRP A 145 -9.41 5.24 26.14
N THR A 146 -10.57 5.41 25.51
CA THR A 146 -11.28 4.27 24.90
C THR A 146 -10.44 3.61 23.79
N TYR A 147 -9.74 4.41 22.99
CA TYR A 147 -8.84 3.90 21.95
C TYR A 147 -7.67 3.11 22.54
N ASP A 148 -7.03 3.63 23.59
CA ASP A 148 -5.93 2.95 24.26
C ASP A 148 -6.38 1.64 24.90
N LEU A 149 -7.51 1.64 25.60
CA LEU A 149 -8.08 0.43 26.22
C LEU A 149 -8.54 -0.61 25.16
N ALA A 150 -9.03 -0.16 24.01
CA ALA A 150 -9.40 -1.06 22.90
C ALA A 150 -8.19 -1.78 22.29
N GLY A 151 -6.97 -1.34 22.58
CA GLY A 151 -5.73 -1.97 22.13
C GLY A 151 -4.60 -1.03 21.75
N GLY A 152 -4.77 0.29 21.90
CA GLY A 152 -3.71 1.29 21.69
C GLY A 152 -2.52 1.05 22.60
N TRP A 153 -2.76 0.64 23.86
CA TRP A 153 -1.73 0.30 24.85
C TRP A 153 -0.70 -0.74 24.36
N ARG A 154 -1.04 -1.55 23.36
CA ARG A 154 -0.12 -2.51 22.74
C ARG A 154 1.04 -1.87 22.01
N GLU A 155 0.98 -0.54 21.78
CA GLU A 155 2.09 0.24 21.27
C GLU A 155 3.19 0.48 22.32
N GLY A 156 2.89 0.22 23.61
CA GLY A 156 3.79 0.50 24.73
C GLY A 156 3.84 1.97 25.16
N ILE A 157 3.00 2.81 24.55
CA ILE A 157 2.86 4.24 24.88
C ILE A 157 1.37 4.58 24.81
N LEU A 158 0.88 5.28 25.82
CA LEU A 158 -0.48 5.82 25.84
C LEU A 158 -0.51 7.21 25.19
N HIS A 159 -1.72 7.69 24.87
CA HIS A 159 -1.88 9.06 24.41
C HIS A 159 -1.38 10.06 25.47
N GLN A 160 -1.00 11.23 25.02
CA GLN A 160 -0.47 12.31 25.86
C GLN A 160 -1.21 13.61 25.55
N ARG A 161 -1.47 14.40 26.57
CA ARG A 161 -1.94 15.77 26.41
C ARG A 161 -0.74 16.69 26.29
N LEU A 162 -0.74 17.55 25.29
CA LEU A 162 0.34 18.46 24.98
C LEU A 162 -0.05 19.90 25.27
N THR A 163 0.89 20.66 25.82
CA THR A 163 0.83 22.11 25.89
C THR A 163 0.99 22.73 24.49
N LYS A 164 0.67 24.03 24.36
CA LYS A 164 0.90 24.80 23.14
C LYS A 164 2.37 24.74 22.69
N ALA A 165 3.31 24.87 23.61
CA ALA A 165 4.75 24.84 23.32
C ALA A 165 5.20 23.46 22.77
N GLU A 166 4.69 22.36 23.35
CA GLU A 166 4.98 21.00 22.86
C GLU A 166 4.37 20.76 21.47
N VAL A 167 3.15 21.25 21.18
CA VAL A 167 2.57 21.18 19.83
C VAL A 167 3.48 21.90 18.83
N LEU A 168 3.95 23.10 19.16
CA LEU A 168 4.85 23.88 18.29
C LEU A 168 6.23 23.24 18.16
N SER A 169 6.72 22.47 19.13
CA SER A 169 7.96 21.71 18.97
C SER A 169 7.83 20.60 17.93
N HIS A 170 6.64 19.99 17.79
CA HIS A 170 6.35 18.96 16.79
C HIS A 170 5.98 19.51 15.40
N CYS A 171 5.43 20.70 15.34
CA CYS A 171 5.08 21.39 14.10
C CYS A 171 5.27 22.91 14.26
N PRO A 172 6.48 23.44 14.07
CA PRO A 172 6.80 24.86 14.32
C PRO A 172 6.03 25.84 13.44
N THR A 173 5.56 25.38 12.29
CA THR A 173 4.75 26.20 11.38
C THR A 173 3.27 26.28 11.76
N PHE A 174 2.84 25.60 12.83
CA PHE A 174 1.42 25.63 13.23
C PHE A 174 0.99 27.07 13.55
N ASN A 175 -0.22 27.46 13.12
CA ASN A 175 -0.75 28.77 13.46
C ASN A 175 -1.10 28.82 14.95
N GLU A 176 -0.30 29.58 15.70
CA GLU A 176 -0.40 29.64 17.16
C GLU A 176 -1.49 30.56 17.69
N GLU A 177 -2.12 31.38 16.82
CA GLU A 177 -3.11 32.40 17.24
C GLU A 177 -4.30 31.77 17.99
N HIS A 178 -4.81 30.65 17.45
CA HIS A 178 -5.95 29.93 18.02
C HIS A 178 -5.56 28.62 18.73
N LEU A 179 -4.27 28.30 18.81
CA LEU A 179 -3.77 27.05 19.38
C LEU A 179 -3.77 27.09 20.90
N LYS A 180 -4.44 26.14 21.56
CA LYS A 180 -4.50 26.00 23.03
C LYS A 180 -3.68 24.82 23.57
N GLY A 181 -3.31 23.88 22.73
CA GLY A 181 -2.59 22.65 23.05
C GLY A 181 -2.92 21.54 22.08
N GLY A 182 -2.77 20.31 22.50
CA GLY A 182 -3.07 19.17 21.63
C GLY A 182 -3.10 17.84 22.37
N PHE A 183 -3.36 16.80 21.62
CA PHE A 183 -3.17 15.40 22.03
C PHE A 183 -2.23 14.70 21.08
N MET A 184 -1.35 13.88 21.63
CA MET A 184 -0.52 12.95 20.85
C MET A 184 -1.01 11.53 21.12
N TYR A 185 -1.34 10.79 20.04
CA TYR A 185 -1.63 9.35 20.12
C TYR A 185 -0.82 8.60 19.06
N PHE A 186 -0.83 7.28 19.10
CA PHE A 186 0.10 6.48 18.30
C PHE A 186 -0.63 5.43 17.44
N ASP A 187 -0.30 5.45 16.16
CA ASP A 187 -0.65 4.42 15.20
C ASP A 187 0.61 3.91 14.47
N ALA A 188 0.51 3.50 13.21
CA ALA A 188 1.66 3.07 12.45
C ALA A 188 1.64 3.59 11.01
N ARG A 189 2.84 3.77 10.44
CA ARG A 189 3.07 4.09 9.03
C ARG A 189 3.65 2.90 8.28
N VAL A 190 3.47 2.89 6.97
CA VAL A 190 4.04 1.89 6.08
C VAL A 190 4.19 2.46 4.67
N ASP A 191 5.23 2.08 3.94
CA ASP A 191 5.20 2.16 2.48
C ASP A 191 4.27 1.06 1.97
N ASP A 192 3.09 1.45 1.53
CA ASP A 192 2.01 0.55 1.13
C ASP A 192 2.37 -0.32 -0.08
N ALA A 193 3.07 0.25 -1.09
CA ALA A 193 3.56 -0.52 -2.23
C ALA A 193 4.61 -1.53 -1.80
N ARG A 194 5.55 -1.12 -0.96
CA ARG A 194 6.62 -1.98 -0.45
C ARG A 194 6.08 -3.14 0.38
N LEU A 195 5.11 -2.87 1.25
CA LEU A 195 4.42 -3.91 2.02
C LEU A 195 3.73 -4.91 1.10
N THR A 196 2.94 -4.44 0.12
CA THR A 196 2.20 -5.29 -0.80
C THR A 196 3.15 -6.18 -1.61
N LEU A 197 4.22 -5.62 -2.16
CA LEU A 197 5.25 -6.36 -2.87
C LEU A 197 5.94 -7.40 -1.97
N ASN A 198 6.28 -7.02 -0.74
CA ASN A 198 6.94 -7.92 0.20
C ASN A 198 6.05 -9.11 0.58
N ILE A 199 4.73 -8.92 0.67
CA ILE A 199 3.76 -10.00 0.88
C ILE A 199 3.73 -10.94 -0.34
N ALA A 200 3.71 -10.40 -1.58
CA ALA A 200 3.77 -11.20 -2.80
C ALA A 200 5.05 -12.04 -2.86
N ARG A 201 6.20 -11.44 -2.55
CA ARG A 201 7.48 -12.14 -2.45
C ARG A 201 7.47 -13.23 -1.37
N THR A 202 6.84 -12.95 -0.24
CA THR A 202 6.70 -13.95 0.84
C THR A 202 5.79 -15.11 0.41
N ALA A 203 4.72 -14.85 -0.35
CA ALA A 203 3.89 -15.90 -0.93
C ALA A 203 4.68 -16.76 -1.93
N ALA A 204 5.50 -16.14 -2.80
CA ALA A 204 6.39 -16.86 -3.72
C ALA A 204 7.44 -17.69 -2.98
N PHE A 205 7.99 -17.19 -1.89
CA PHE A 205 8.89 -17.93 -1.00
C PHE A 205 8.24 -19.21 -0.44
N HIS A 206 6.93 -19.17 -0.17
CA HIS A 206 6.13 -20.33 0.25
C HIS A 206 5.53 -21.12 -0.92
N GLY A 207 6.05 -20.93 -2.14
CA GLY A 207 5.75 -21.77 -3.29
C GLY A 207 4.69 -21.23 -4.26
N ALA A 208 4.07 -20.07 -4.01
CA ALA A 208 3.15 -19.47 -4.99
C ALA A 208 3.86 -19.16 -6.31
N ALA A 209 3.20 -19.41 -7.44
CA ALA A 209 3.58 -18.85 -8.73
C ALA A 209 2.99 -17.44 -8.83
N VAL A 210 3.83 -16.41 -8.94
CA VAL A 210 3.39 -15.02 -8.97
C VAL A 210 3.87 -14.33 -10.25
N ALA A 211 2.99 -13.57 -10.93
CA ALA A 211 3.40 -12.80 -12.11
C ALA A 211 2.69 -11.45 -12.17
N ASN A 212 3.47 -10.39 -12.39
CA ASN A 212 2.98 -9.07 -12.79
C ASN A 212 2.94 -8.97 -14.32
N HIS A 213 2.33 -7.89 -14.86
CA HIS A 213 2.11 -7.71 -16.30
C HIS A 213 1.50 -8.97 -16.96
N ALA A 214 0.53 -9.57 -16.25
CA ALA A 214 -0.16 -10.80 -16.64
C ALA A 214 -1.68 -10.58 -16.46
N HIS A 215 -2.33 -10.19 -17.56
CA HIS A 215 -3.72 -9.74 -17.58
C HIS A 215 -4.69 -10.87 -17.83
N VAL A 216 -5.60 -11.12 -16.90
CA VAL A 216 -6.73 -12.06 -17.09
C VAL A 216 -7.77 -11.41 -17.98
N THR A 217 -8.09 -12.06 -19.09
CA THR A 217 -9.10 -11.61 -20.04
C THR A 217 -10.39 -12.40 -19.94
N GLU A 218 -10.30 -13.66 -19.51
CA GLU A 218 -11.44 -14.57 -19.40
C GLU A 218 -11.29 -15.51 -18.21
N ILE A 219 -12.40 -15.80 -17.52
CA ILE A 219 -12.52 -16.90 -16.55
C ILE A 219 -13.08 -18.13 -17.26
N THR A 220 -12.29 -19.19 -17.30
CA THR A 220 -12.68 -20.44 -17.98
C THR A 220 -13.55 -21.31 -17.09
N ARG A 221 -14.37 -22.16 -17.75
CA ARG A 221 -15.31 -23.07 -17.09
C ARG A 221 -15.29 -24.45 -17.74
N ASP A 222 -15.51 -25.45 -16.94
CA ASP A 222 -15.63 -26.82 -17.39
C ASP A 222 -16.99 -27.10 -18.10
N GLY A 223 -17.18 -28.34 -18.59
CA GLY A 223 -18.40 -28.75 -19.24
C GLY A 223 -19.67 -28.73 -18.36
N HIS A 224 -19.52 -28.56 -17.05
CA HIS A 224 -20.62 -28.40 -16.07
C HIS A 224 -20.85 -26.93 -15.66
N GLY A 225 -20.16 -25.99 -16.29
CA GLY A 225 -20.25 -24.57 -16.01
C GLY A 225 -19.54 -24.12 -14.72
N LYS A 226 -18.69 -24.97 -14.11
CA LYS A 226 -17.88 -24.62 -12.95
C LYS A 226 -16.56 -24.00 -13.39
N VAL A 227 -16.09 -23.01 -12.62
CA VAL A 227 -14.80 -22.37 -12.88
C VAL A 227 -13.67 -23.39 -12.80
N ASP A 228 -12.81 -23.44 -13.82
CA ASP A 228 -11.65 -24.33 -13.93
C ASP A 228 -10.33 -23.62 -14.21
N GLY A 229 -10.35 -22.27 -14.28
CA GLY A 229 -9.14 -21.47 -14.50
C GLY A 229 -9.40 -20.12 -15.14
N ALA A 230 -8.41 -19.63 -15.88
CA ALA A 230 -8.48 -18.36 -16.60
C ALA A 230 -7.56 -18.34 -17.82
N ILE A 231 -7.88 -17.47 -18.79
CA ILE A 231 -6.98 -17.07 -19.87
C ILE A 231 -6.23 -15.82 -19.43
N VAL A 232 -4.91 -15.86 -19.54
CA VAL A 232 -4.00 -14.80 -19.11
C VAL A 232 -3.16 -14.33 -20.29
N HIS A 233 -3.16 -13.02 -20.57
CA HIS A 233 -2.29 -12.40 -21.55
C HIS A 233 -1.01 -11.89 -20.88
N ALA A 234 0.15 -12.38 -21.34
CA ALA A 234 1.46 -11.96 -20.87
C ALA A 234 2.48 -12.07 -22.00
N ASP A 235 3.36 -11.08 -22.17
CA ASP A 235 4.42 -11.03 -23.19
C ASP A 235 3.92 -11.31 -24.62
N GLY A 236 2.73 -10.77 -24.96
CA GLY A 236 2.11 -10.95 -26.28
C GLY A 236 1.55 -12.36 -26.53
N ARG A 237 1.45 -13.21 -25.52
CA ARG A 237 0.93 -14.59 -25.60
C ARG A 237 -0.27 -14.79 -24.69
N GLU A 238 -1.11 -15.74 -25.08
CA GLU A 238 -2.18 -16.27 -24.22
C GLU A 238 -1.68 -17.51 -23.47
N LEU A 239 -1.92 -17.54 -22.18
CA LEU A 239 -1.63 -18.66 -21.29
C LEU A 239 -2.94 -19.15 -20.67
N ARG A 240 -3.22 -20.45 -20.73
CA ARG A 240 -4.34 -21.05 -20.00
C ARG A 240 -3.86 -21.52 -18.63
N VAL A 241 -4.28 -20.83 -17.58
CA VAL A 241 -3.98 -21.19 -16.19
C VAL A 241 -5.11 -22.03 -15.61
N ARG A 242 -4.82 -23.27 -15.22
CA ARG A 242 -5.81 -24.21 -14.63
C ARG A 242 -5.82 -24.12 -13.12
N ALA A 243 -7.02 -23.99 -12.53
CA ALA A 243 -7.17 -23.91 -11.08
C ALA A 243 -8.50 -24.48 -10.59
N GLY A 244 -8.50 -25.13 -9.42
CA GLY A 244 -9.71 -25.66 -8.80
C GLY A 244 -10.68 -24.59 -8.29
N VAL A 245 -10.20 -23.38 -7.99
CA VAL A 245 -11.00 -22.20 -7.65
C VAL A 245 -10.30 -20.95 -8.14
N VAL A 246 -11.08 -19.95 -8.57
CA VAL A 246 -10.57 -18.63 -8.94
C VAL A 246 -11.10 -17.60 -7.96
N ILE A 247 -10.20 -16.72 -7.49
CA ILE A 247 -10.51 -15.61 -6.59
C ILE A 247 -10.28 -14.29 -7.32
N MET A 248 -11.35 -13.51 -7.51
CA MET A 248 -11.30 -12.15 -8.05
C MET A 248 -11.02 -11.16 -6.92
N ALA A 249 -9.80 -10.63 -6.85
CA ALA A 249 -9.34 -9.61 -5.90
C ALA A 249 -8.94 -8.32 -6.62
N THR A 250 -9.70 -7.95 -7.66
CA THR A 250 -9.40 -6.86 -8.61
C THR A 250 -9.77 -5.46 -8.12
N GLY A 251 -10.21 -5.33 -6.86
CA GLY A 251 -10.50 -4.03 -6.25
C GLY A 251 -11.53 -3.22 -7.04
N VAL A 252 -11.18 -1.98 -7.42
CA VAL A 252 -12.10 -1.07 -8.13
C VAL A 252 -12.45 -1.53 -9.53
N TRP A 253 -11.57 -2.30 -10.20
CA TRP A 253 -11.82 -2.81 -11.56
C TRP A 253 -12.92 -3.86 -11.62
N LEU A 254 -13.39 -4.36 -10.48
CA LEU A 254 -14.60 -5.19 -10.44
C LEU A 254 -15.84 -4.42 -10.93
N ARG A 255 -15.84 -3.06 -10.87
CA ARG A 255 -16.90 -2.21 -11.45
C ARG A 255 -17.15 -2.54 -12.92
N ASP A 256 -16.08 -2.70 -13.68
CA ASP A 256 -16.11 -2.83 -15.14
C ASP A 256 -15.98 -4.29 -15.59
N TRP A 257 -15.73 -5.21 -14.66
CA TRP A 257 -15.58 -6.62 -14.99
C TRP A 257 -16.91 -7.27 -15.36
N THR A 258 -17.00 -7.81 -16.55
CA THR A 258 -18.22 -8.46 -17.09
C THR A 258 -18.16 -10.00 -17.05
N GLY A 259 -17.02 -10.58 -16.64
CA GLY A 259 -16.83 -12.03 -16.55
C GLY A 259 -16.87 -12.78 -17.88
N GLY A 260 -16.87 -12.06 -19.03
CA GLY A 260 -17.11 -12.64 -20.34
C GLY A 260 -18.58 -12.93 -20.63
N ARG A 261 -19.49 -12.63 -19.72
CA ARG A 261 -20.95 -12.85 -19.91
C ARG A 261 -21.70 -11.52 -20.07
N LYS A 262 -22.40 -11.38 -21.19
CA LYS A 262 -23.14 -10.15 -21.54
C LYS A 262 -24.38 -9.85 -20.67
N ASN A 263 -24.84 -10.76 -19.78
CA ASN A 263 -26.15 -10.66 -19.09
C ASN A 263 -26.15 -11.11 -17.62
N GLU A 264 -25.02 -11.19 -16.91
CA GLU A 264 -25.08 -11.49 -15.47
C GLU A 264 -25.39 -10.22 -14.66
N GLN A 265 -26.43 -10.27 -13.80
CA GLN A 265 -26.68 -9.23 -12.80
C GLN A 265 -25.45 -9.12 -11.89
N LYS A 266 -24.86 -7.91 -11.81
CA LYS A 266 -23.73 -7.63 -10.90
C LYS A 266 -24.19 -7.85 -9.47
N THR A 267 -23.69 -8.90 -8.83
CA THR A 267 -24.02 -9.26 -7.44
C THR A 267 -23.38 -8.30 -6.43
N LEU A 268 -22.30 -7.62 -6.82
CA LEU A 268 -21.60 -6.64 -6.00
C LEU A 268 -21.49 -5.31 -6.76
N HIS A 269 -22.04 -4.25 -6.16
CA HIS A 269 -21.92 -2.89 -6.70
C HIS A 269 -20.70 -2.20 -6.13
N VAL A 270 -19.68 -2.03 -6.95
CA VAL A 270 -18.47 -1.27 -6.60
C VAL A 270 -18.67 0.19 -6.94
N ARG A 271 -18.54 1.05 -5.94
CA ARG A 271 -18.57 2.51 -6.05
C ARG A 271 -17.16 3.05 -5.78
N PRO A 272 -16.40 3.44 -6.81
CA PRO A 272 -15.08 4.00 -6.62
C PRO A 272 -15.16 5.35 -5.91
N ALA A 273 -14.38 5.50 -4.82
CA ALA A 273 -14.25 6.78 -4.13
C ALA A 273 -12.81 7.27 -4.24
N LYS A 274 -12.62 8.32 -5.03
CA LYS A 274 -11.31 8.93 -5.28
C LYS A 274 -10.77 9.60 -4.03
N GLY A 275 -9.48 9.42 -3.77
CA GLY A 275 -8.74 10.14 -2.76
C GLY A 275 -7.36 10.50 -3.26
N VAL A 276 -6.98 11.76 -3.09
CA VAL A 276 -5.70 12.28 -3.56
C VAL A 276 -4.79 12.64 -2.40
N HIS A 277 -3.49 12.55 -2.66
CA HIS A 277 -2.45 13.05 -1.77
C HIS A 277 -1.40 13.74 -2.60
N VAL A 278 -0.83 14.81 -2.02
CA VAL A 278 0.27 15.56 -2.62
C VAL A 278 1.46 15.59 -1.66
N ALA A 279 2.66 15.61 -2.22
CA ALA A 279 3.90 15.74 -1.49
C ALA A 279 4.48 17.14 -1.73
N VAL A 280 4.87 17.79 -0.64
CA VAL A 280 5.56 19.10 -0.66
C VAL A 280 6.87 18.99 0.12
N PRO A 281 7.88 19.85 -0.11
CA PRO A 281 9.13 19.80 0.64
C PRO A 281 8.88 19.91 2.15
N TRP A 282 9.46 19.00 2.93
CA TRP A 282 9.29 19.00 4.38
C TRP A 282 9.69 20.33 5.04
N LEU A 283 10.67 21.04 4.50
CA LEU A 283 11.12 22.35 5.01
C LEU A 283 10.02 23.42 5.03
N LYS A 284 8.99 23.29 4.20
CA LYS A 284 7.82 24.20 4.18
C LYS A 284 6.86 23.95 5.35
N ILE A 285 6.90 22.76 5.97
CA ILE A 285 5.98 22.34 7.04
C ILE A 285 6.72 22.09 8.36
N ARG A 286 7.84 21.38 8.32
CA ARG A 286 8.72 21.02 9.45
C ARG A 286 8.07 20.15 10.54
N ASN A 287 7.05 19.39 10.19
CA ASN A 287 6.43 18.45 11.12
C ASN A 287 7.30 17.19 11.31
N ASP A 288 7.37 16.64 12.52
CA ASP A 288 8.03 15.37 12.85
C ASP A 288 7.04 14.22 13.06
N CYS A 289 5.75 14.53 13.14
CA CYS A 289 4.62 13.62 13.35
C CYS A 289 3.55 13.80 12.26
N THR A 290 2.49 13.01 12.31
CA THR A 290 1.28 13.27 11.53
C THR A 290 0.46 14.35 12.21
N VAL A 291 0.25 15.47 11.56
CA VAL A 291 -0.59 16.56 12.03
C VAL A 291 -1.98 16.46 11.39
N THR A 292 -3.03 16.46 12.21
CA THR A 292 -4.40 16.55 11.75
C THR A 292 -4.81 18.01 11.63
N ILE A 293 -5.26 18.44 10.47
CA ILE A 293 -5.69 19.81 10.21
C ILE A 293 -7.18 19.88 9.85
N PRO A 294 -7.88 20.94 10.28
CA PRO A 294 -9.22 21.23 9.77
C PRO A 294 -9.14 21.62 8.29
N VAL A 295 -10.22 21.39 7.54
CA VAL A 295 -10.33 21.87 6.18
C VAL A 295 -11.52 22.82 6.09
N PRO A 296 -11.33 24.07 5.66
CA PRO A 296 -12.40 25.08 5.61
C PRO A 296 -13.62 24.61 4.79
N GLY A 297 -14.82 24.90 5.30
CA GLY A 297 -16.07 24.60 4.62
C GLY A 297 -16.47 23.11 4.58
N ARG A 298 -15.72 22.23 5.22
CA ARG A 298 -16.07 20.79 5.31
C ARG A 298 -15.90 20.25 6.73
N SER A 299 -16.75 19.30 7.12
CA SER A 299 -16.64 18.56 8.40
C SER A 299 -15.44 17.58 8.42
N ARG A 300 -14.60 17.61 7.40
CA ARG A 300 -13.48 16.68 7.23
C ARG A 300 -12.18 17.26 7.74
N ARG A 301 -11.30 16.34 8.16
CA ARG A 301 -9.92 16.59 8.56
C ARG A 301 -9.01 16.06 7.46
N ALA A 302 -7.98 16.79 7.12
CA ALA A 302 -6.85 16.29 6.36
C ALA A 302 -5.70 15.94 7.30
N THR A 303 -4.73 15.20 6.81
CA THR A 303 -3.51 14.88 7.55
C THR A 303 -2.29 15.33 6.78
N ILE A 304 -1.27 15.75 7.51
CA ILE A 304 0.05 16.08 6.98
C ILE A 304 1.05 15.17 7.68
N THR A 305 1.67 14.27 6.94
CA THR A 305 2.58 13.26 7.49
C THR A 305 3.97 13.44 6.92
N ARG A 306 4.99 13.50 7.77
CA ARG A 306 6.38 13.49 7.30
C ARG A 306 6.75 12.14 6.69
N TRP A 307 7.35 12.16 5.51
CA TRP A 307 7.92 11.00 4.87
C TRP A 307 9.26 11.35 4.18
N GLY A 308 10.35 11.02 4.84
CA GLY A 308 11.69 11.43 4.40
C GLY A 308 11.85 12.95 4.38
N ASN A 309 12.17 13.48 3.21
CA ASN A 309 12.35 14.91 2.93
C ASN A 309 11.07 15.62 2.45
N VAL A 310 9.92 14.94 2.47
CA VAL A 310 8.63 15.53 2.10
C VAL A 310 7.61 15.46 3.24
N SER A 311 6.63 16.35 3.19
CA SER A 311 5.38 16.28 3.93
C SER A 311 4.26 15.88 2.98
N TYR A 312 3.53 14.83 3.32
CA TYR A 312 2.52 14.16 2.52
C TYR A 312 1.13 14.58 3.00
N LEU A 313 0.42 15.37 2.18
CA LEU A 313 -0.87 15.98 2.51
C LEU A 313 -2.00 15.18 1.88
N GLY A 314 -3.06 14.90 2.61
CA GLY A 314 -4.28 14.24 2.10
C GLY A 314 -5.27 13.96 3.23
N THR A 315 -6.46 13.54 2.91
CA THR A 315 -6.94 13.03 1.63
C THR A 315 -8.29 13.66 1.26
N THR A 316 -8.62 13.66 -0.02
CA THR A 316 -10.00 13.86 -0.51
C THR A 316 -10.79 12.54 -0.45
N ASP A 317 -12.08 12.58 -0.75
CA ASP A 317 -12.96 11.40 -0.79
C ASP A 317 -14.23 11.76 -1.59
N GLU A 318 -14.11 11.71 -2.89
CA GLU A 318 -15.14 12.07 -3.84
C GLU A 318 -15.54 10.85 -4.68
N ASP A 319 -16.79 10.77 -5.11
CA ASP A 319 -17.21 9.73 -6.06
C ASP A 319 -16.42 9.86 -7.37
N TYR A 320 -16.17 8.73 -8.02
CA TYR A 320 -15.37 8.72 -9.24
C TYR A 320 -15.94 7.74 -10.28
N ASP A 321 -16.36 8.32 -11.42
CA ASP A 321 -16.93 7.56 -12.54
C ASP A 321 -16.01 7.53 -13.77
N GLY A 322 -14.83 8.18 -13.68
CA GLY A 322 -13.86 8.24 -14.77
C GLY A 322 -13.07 6.95 -15.00
N ASP A 323 -12.02 7.06 -15.82
CA ASP A 323 -11.09 5.96 -16.13
C ASP A 323 -10.30 5.53 -14.89
N LEU A 324 -10.47 4.25 -14.50
CA LEU A 324 -9.82 3.68 -13.32
C LEU A 324 -8.32 3.44 -13.51
N ASP A 325 -7.85 3.40 -14.75
CA ASP A 325 -6.43 3.21 -15.07
C ASP A 325 -5.65 4.55 -15.01
N ASN A 326 -6.32 5.69 -15.21
CA ASN A 326 -5.73 7.04 -15.28
C ASN A 326 -6.29 8.01 -14.24
N VAL A 327 -6.38 7.59 -12.98
CA VAL A 327 -6.84 8.44 -11.88
C VAL A 327 -5.76 9.44 -11.50
N MET A 328 -6.07 10.75 -11.62
CA MET A 328 -5.13 11.84 -11.34
C MET A 328 -5.70 12.84 -10.31
N CYS A 329 -4.82 13.57 -9.64
CA CYS A 329 -5.18 14.71 -8.80
C CYS A 329 -5.51 15.90 -9.70
N THR A 330 -6.72 16.46 -9.58
CA THR A 330 -7.10 17.67 -10.32
C THR A 330 -6.59 18.93 -9.64
N ARG A 331 -6.64 20.06 -10.37
CA ARG A 331 -6.26 21.36 -9.82
C ARG A 331 -7.16 21.76 -8.65
N GLU A 332 -8.46 21.53 -8.72
CA GLU A 332 -9.42 21.83 -7.65
C GLU A 332 -9.13 21.03 -6.38
N GLU A 333 -8.77 19.73 -6.52
CA GLU A 333 -8.39 18.91 -5.38
C GLU A 333 -7.07 19.36 -4.75
N LEU A 334 -6.12 19.79 -5.58
CA LEU A 334 -4.86 20.38 -5.10
C LEU A 334 -5.12 21.66 -4.32
N ASP A 335 -5.87 22.61 -4.90
CA ASP A 335 -6.18 23.90 -4.27
C ASP A 335 -6.92 23.71 -2.95
N PHE A 336 -7.82 22.72 -2.88
CA PHE A 336 -8.50 22.31 -1.65
C PHE A 336 -7.53 21.84 -0.56
N LEU A 337 -6.56 20.98 -0.88
CA LEU A 337 -5.57 20.50 0.09
C LEU A 337 -4.63 21.61 0.56
N LEU A 338 -4.17 22.46 -0.37
CA LEU A 338 -3.29 23.59 -0.03
C LEU A 338 -4.02 24.65 0.80
N ALA A 339 -5.29 24.93 0.51
CA ALA A 339 -6.11 25.83 1.33
C ALA A 339 -6.26 25.32 2.77
N GLY A 340 -6.48 24.00 2.93
CA GLY A 340 -6.50 23.36 4.25
C GLY A 340 -5.17 23.53 5.00
N ALA A 341 -4.05 23.30 4.33
CA ALA A 341 -2.73 23.50 4.95
C ALA A 341 -2.49 24.96 5.36
N ARG A 342 -2.75 25.91 4.46
CA ARG A 342 -2.57 27.35 4.70
C ARG A 342 -3.48 27.90 5.80
N SER A 343 -4.66 27.32 5.99
CA SER A 343 -5.55 27.74 7.10
C SER A 343 -5.06 27.32 8.49
N ALA A 344 -4.33 26.20 8.56
CA ALA A 344 -3.85 25.65 9.83
C ALA A 344 -2.40 26.01 10.15
N LEU A 345 -1.59 26.30 9.13
CA LEU A 345 -0.15 26.49 9.24
C LEU A 345 0.27 27.87 8.72
N LYS A 346 1.29 28.44 9.33
CA LYS A 346 2.01 29.63 8.83
C LYS A 346 2.93 29.19 7.67
N THR A 347 2.35 28.96 6.50
CA THR A 347 3.05 28.49 5.30
C THR A 347 2.52 29.19 4.05
N ASP A 348 3.40 29.41 3.08
CA ASP A 348 3.12 30.02 1.79
C ASP A 348 2.97 28.99 0.65
N LEU A 349 2.62 27.75 0.98
CA LEU A 349 2.52 26.65 0.02
C LEU A 349 1.74 27.05 -1.24
N GLN A 350 2.38 26.86 -2.39
CA GLN A 350 1.82 27.09 -3.71
C GLN A 350 1.76 25.79 -4.52
N PRO A 351 0.98 25.72 -5.61
CA PRO A 351 0.94 24.54 -6.49
C PRO A 351 2.31 24.11 -7.00
N GLU A 352 3.21 25.07 -7.23
CA GLU A 352 4.58 24.88 -7.72
C GLU A 352 5.48 24.17 -6.67
N ASP A 353 5.13 24.22 -5.40
CA ASP A 353 5.83 23.51 -4.34
C ASP A 353 5.52 22.00 -4.34
N VAL A 354 4.56 21.54 -5.14
CA VAL A 354 4.18 20.11 -5.18
C VAL A 354 5.20 19.30 -5.96
N VAL A 355 5.96 18.50 -5.26
CA VAL A 355 7.01 17.65 -5.82
C VAL A 355 6.52 16.29 -6.32
N GLY A 356 5.27 15.95 -6.06
CA GLY A 356 4.62 14.74 -6.57
C GLY A 356 3.21 14.57 -6.04
N SER A 357 2.40 13.81 -6.76
CA SER A 357 1.02 13.51 -6.37
C SER A 357 0.67 12.05 -6.57
N ILE A 358 -0.33 11.56 -5.87
CA ILE A 358 -1.01 10.31 -6.17
C ILE A 358 -2.52 10.47 -6.01
N ALA A 359 -3.24 9.82 -6.91
CA ALA A 359 -4.68 9.67 -6.83
C ALA A 359 -5.06 8.20 -6.94
N GLY A 360 -5.98 7.73 -6.11
CA GLY A 360 -6.43 6.35 -6.11
C GLY A 360 -7.88 6.23 -5.70
N CYS A 361 -8.55 5.18 -6.16
CA CYS A 361 -9.93 4.92 -5.84
C CYS A 361 -10.06 3.82 -4.77
N ARG A 362 -10.89 4.08 -3.75
CA ARG A 362 -11.30 3.08 -2.77
C ARG A 362 -12.41 2.23 -3.35
N PRO A 363 -12.34 0.90 -3.30
CA PRO A 363 -13.42 0.04 -3.78
C PRO A 363 -14.52 -0.05 -2.72
N LEU A 364 -15.38 0.97 -2.62
CA LEU A 364 -16.50 0.93 -1.69
C LEU A 364 -17.59 0.01 -2.22
N VAL A 365 -18.25 -0.71 -1.32
CA VAL A 365 -19.40 -1.57 -1.65
C VAL A 365 -20.66 -0.88 -1.16
N ALA A 366 -21.50 -0.43 -2.09
CA ALA A 366 -22.77 0.19 -1.79
C ALA A 366 -23.68 0.21 -3.02
N PRO A 367 -25.01 0.14 -2.82
CA PRO A 367 -25.96 0.39 -3.90
C PRO A 367 -25.81 1.82 -4.45
N PRO A 368 -26.31 2.09 -5.64
CA PRO A 368 -26.35 3.45 -6.19
C PRO A 368 -27.12 4.40 -5.26
N GLY A 369 -26.62 5.61 -5.06
CA GLY A 369 -27.24 6.64 -4.22
C GLY A 369 -26.59 6.79 -2.82
N GLY A 370 -27.03 7.78 -2.05
CA GLY A 370 -26.45 8.12 -0.74
C GLY A 370 -25.10 8.84 -0.81
N LYS A 371 -24.62 9.35 0.33
CA LYS A 371 -23.32 10.04 0.43
C LYS A 371 -22.19 9.04 0.62
N THR A 372 -21.10 9.16 -0.11
CA THR A 372 -19.88 8.33 0.00
C THR A 372 -19.33 8.24 1.41
N LEU A 373 -19.49 9.31 2.20
CA LEU A 373 -19.07 9.40 3.60
C LEU A 373 -19.79 8.44 4.55
N GLU A 374 -21.01 8.05 4.24
CA GLU A 374 -21.88 7.21 5.08
C GLU A 374 -21.67 5.73 4.78
N ILE A 375 -20.99 5.38 3.68
CA ILE A 375 -20.76 4.00 3.27
C ILE A 375 -19.82 3.30 4.27
N LYS A 376 -20.28 2.19 4.81
CA LYS A 376 -19.45 1.34 5.68
C LYS A 376 -18.25 0.79 4.89
N ARG A 377 -17.07 0.96 5.44
CA ARG A 377 -15.80 0.47 4.83
C ARG A 377 -15.52 -1.00 5.21
N ASN A 378 -16.54 -1.83 5.11
CA ASN A 378 -16.41 -3.27 5.27
C ASN A 378 -15.96 -3.88 3.93
N HIS A 379 -15.45 -5.09 3.98
CA HIS A 379 -15.28 -5.91 2.79
C HIS A 379 -16.44 -6.88 2.64
N GLU A 380 -16.67 -7.31 1.42
CA GLU A 380 -17.67 -8.31 1.08
C GLU A 380 -17.05 -9.43 0.26
N ILE A 381 -17.47 -10.66 0.55
CA ILE A 381 -17.02 -11.86 -0.15
C ILE A 381 -18.27 -12.53 -0.72
N HIS A 382 -18.25 -12.77 -2.01
CA HIS A 382 -19.31 -13.47 -2.72
C HIS A 382 -18.77 -14.74 -3.36
N VAL A 383 -19.56 -15.82 -3.28
CA VAL A 383 -19.27 -17.08 -3.98
C VAL A 383 -20.38 -17.31 -4.99
N GLY A 384 -20.05 -17.25 -6.25
CA GLY A 384 -20.98 -17.49 -7.34
C GLY A 384 -21.43 -18.95 -7.43
N PRO A 385 -22.55 -19.23 -8.12
CA PRO A 385 -23.04 -20.59 -8.33
C PRO A 385 -22.07 -21.46 -9.13
N ASP A 386 -21.20 -20.84 -9.93
CA ASP A 386 -20.12 -21.49 -10.69
C ASP A 386 -18.85 -21.75 -9.87
N GLY A 387 -18.81 -21.30 -8.61
CA GLY A 387 -17.66 -21.43 -7.72
C GLY A 387 -16.67 -20.27 -7.80
N LEU A 388 -16.92 -19.21 -8.59
CA LEU A 388 -16.11 -18.01 -8.61
C LEU A 388 -16.20 -17.31 -7.25
N VAL A 389 -15.05 -17.05 -6.61
CA VAL A 389 -14.98 -16.28 -5.36
C VAL A 389 -14.61 -14.84 -5.69
N THR A 390 -15.33 -13.88 -5.16
CA THR A 390 -15.05 -12.45 -5.37
C THR A 390 -14.91 -11.75 -4.03
N ILE A 391 -13.85 -10.94 -3.88
CA ILE A 391 -13.60 -10.09 -2.70
C ILE A 391 -13.46 -8.64 -3.11
N VAL A 392 -14.14 -7.74 -2.41
CA VAL A 392 -14.04 -6.29 -2.64
C VAL A 392 -14.22 -5.50 -1.34
N GLY A 393 -13.75 -4.27 -1.31
CA GLY A 393 -13.86 -3.38 -0.15
C GLY A 393 -12.73 -3.56 0.87
N GLY A 394 -12.98 -3.09 2.09
CA GLY A 394 -12.06 -3.23 3.22
C GLY A 394 -10.96 -2.15 3.29
N LYS A 395 -9.88 -2.47 4.00
CA LYS A 395 -8.80 -1.54 4.35
C LYS A 395 -7.44 -2.22 4.34
N LEU A 396 -6.37 -1.43 4.09
CA LEU A 396 -4.98 -1.87 4.23
C LEU A 396 -4.71 -2.53 5.61
N THR A 397 -5.15 -1.92 6.69
CA THR A 397 -4.95 -2.44 8.06
C THR A 397 -5.50 -3.85 8.28
N THR A 398 -6.65 -4.18 7.66
CA THR A 398 -7.34 -5.45 7.87
C THR A 398 -7.16 -6.44 6.72
N SER A 399 -6.30 -6.14 5.75
CA SER A 399 -6.12 -6.94 4.52
C SER A 399 -5.75 -8.40 4.79
N ARG A 400 -4.91 -8.68 5.79
CA ARG A 400 -4.61 -10.05 6.22
C ARG A 400 -5.88 -10.83 6.61
N HIS A 401 -6.76 -10.21 7.41
CA HIS A 401 -8.01 -10.86 7.85
C HIS A 401 -9.00 -11.02 6.71
N MET A 402 -9.07 -10.03 5.80
CA MET A 402 -9.86 -10.14 4.58
C MET A 402 -9.42 -11.37 3.77
N ALA A 403 -8.12 -11.56 3.60
CA ALA A 403 -7.54 -12.71 2.92
C ALA A 403 -7.86 -14.03 3.63
N GLU A 404 -7.73 -14.09 4.97
CA GLU A 404 -8.12 -15.26 5.78
C GLU A 404 -9.57 -15.68 5.48
N GLN A 405 -10.52 -14.73 5.51
CA GLN A 405 -11.93 -15.02 5.23
C GLN A 405 -12.18 -15.39 3.76
N THR A 406 -11.42 -14.79 2.83
CA THR A 406 -11.52 -15.13 1.40
C THR A 406 -11.08 -16.56 1.12
N ILE A 407 -9.97 -16.99 1.73
CA ILE A 407 -9.51 -18.38 1.59
C ILE A 407 -10.46 -19.35 2.32
N ASP A 408 -11.00 -18.98 3.49
CA ASP A 408 -12.05 -19.77 4.16
C ASP A 408 -13.31 -19.97 3.27
N ALA A 409 -13.64 -18.98 2.43
CA ALA A 409 -14.72 -19.09 1.45
C ALA A 409 -14.32 -19.98 0.26
N ALA A 410 -13.10 -19.85 -0.26
CA ALA A 410 -12.57 -20.68 -1.34
C ALA A 410 -12.45 -22.17 -0.92
N GLU A 411 -12.08 -22.44 0.32
CA GLU A 411 -12.03 -23.79 0.88
C GLU A 411 -13.37 -24.54 0.84
N LYS A 412 -14.48 -23.82 0.95
CA LYS A 412 -15.84 -24.42 0.80
C LYS A 412 -16.09 -24.89 -0.63
N VAL A 413 -15.51 -24.19 -1.63
CA VAL A 413 -15.59 -24.58 -3.04
C VAL A 413 -14.68 -25.79 -3.30
N ILE A 414 -13.46 -25.76 -2.76
CA ILE A 414 -12.47 -26.86 -2.91
C ILE A 414 -12.90 -28.12 -2.15
N GLY A 415 -13.74 -28.00 -1.11
CA GLY A 415 -14.13 -29.12 -0.26
C GLY A 415 -13.05 -29.58 0.72
N LYS A 416 -12.05 -28.73 1.00
CA LYS A 416 -10.89 -29.03 1.86
C LYS A 416 -10.64 -27.88 2.84
N ARG A 417 -10.23 -28.17 4.06
CA ARG A 417 -9.99 -27.17 5.12
C ARG A 417 -8.59 -27.23 5.66
N ALA A 418 -7.95 -26.07 5.84
CA ALA A 418 -6.67 -25.93 6.50
C ALA A 418 -6.62 -24.69 7.41
N LYS A 419 -5.74 -24.70 8.41
CA LYS A 419 -5.66 -23.62 9.39
C LYS A 419 -4.86 -22.43 8.84
N CYS A 420 -5.41 -21.22 8.94
CA CYS A 420 -4.70 -19.98 8.67
C CYS A 420 -3.46 -19.81 9.56
N ARG A 421 -2.30 -19.49 8.95
CA ARG A 421 -1.02 -19.28 9.64
C ARG A 421 -0.53 -17.83 9.55
N THR A 422 -1.13 -16.98 8.73
CA THR A 422 -0.69 -15.59 8.50
C THR A 422 -0.72 -14.70 9.74
N LYS A 423 -1.43 -15.10 10.81
CA LYS A 423 -1.46 -14.35 12.08
C LYS A 423 -0.07 -14.19 12.72
N SER A 424 0.85 -15.12 12.47
CA SER A 424 2.18 -15.13 13.07
C SER A 424 3.31 -15.32 12.05
N ALA A 425 3.02 -15.35 10.76
CA ALA A 425 4.01 -15.47 9.70
C ALA A 425 4.80 -14.16 9.55
N TYR A 426 6.11 -14.24 9.65
CA TYR A 426 6.99 -13.14 9.31
C TYR A 426 7.02 -12.94 7.80
N LEU A 427 7.06 -11.68 7.37
CA LEU A 427 7.38 -11.35 5.98
C LEU A 427 8.90 -11.41 5.75
N LEU A 428 9.33 -11.61 4.51
CA LEU A 428 10.74 -11.57 4.13
C LEU A 428 11.41 -10.29 4.66
N GLY A 429 12.60 -10.42 5.21
CA GLY A 429 13.34 -9.32 5.85
C GLY A 429 12.93 -9.00 7.30
N ALA A 430 11.82 -9.55 7.83
CA ALA A 430 11.38 -9.23 9.18
C ALA A 430 11.96 -10.13 10.27
N ALA A 431 12.29 -11.37 9.93
CA ALA A 431 12.88 -12.33 10.88
C ALA A 431 14.32 -11.90 11.22
N GLY A 432 14.62 -11.76 12.52
CA GLY A 432 15.95 -11.32 12.99
C GLY A 432 16.23 -9.81 12.83
N TYR A 433 15.30 -9.02 12.29
CA TYR A 433 15.48 -7.56 12.17
C TYR A 433 15.43 -6.89 13.55
N ASP A 434 16.45 -6.09 13.83
CA ASP A 434 16.54 -5.23 15.04
C ASP A 434 16.45 -3.75 14.65
N PRO A 435 15.32 -3.09 14.93
CA PRO A 435 15.15 -1.67 14.61
C PRO A 435 16.17 -0.76 15.30
N GLN A 436 16.59 -1.08 16.52
CA GLN A 436 17.52 -0.23 17.29
C GLN A 436 18.92 -0.27 16.70
N ALA A 437 19.40 -1.48 16.37
CA ALA A 437 20.71 -1.65 15.70
C ALA A 437 20.74 -0.95 14.34
N ILE A 438 19.65 -1.02 13.57
CA ILE A 438 19.57 -0.37 12.24
C ILE A 438 19.55 1.15 12.36
N VAL A 439 18.78 1.72 13.26
CA VAL A 439 18.76 3.19 13.47
C VAL A 439 20.13 3.67 13.94
N ALA A 440 20.80 2.92 14.81
CA ALA A 440 22.14 3.25 15.30
C ALA A 440 23.21 3.20 14.20
N SER A 441 23.03 2.38 13.14
CA SER A 441 24.00 2.28 12.04
C SER A 441 24.06 3.54 11.17
N GLY A 442 22.96 4.31 11.08
CA GLY A 442 22.88 5.55 10.31
C GLY A 442 23.06 5.39 8.79
N GLY A 443 22.94 6.50 8.07
CA GLY A 443 23.28 6.59 6.64
C GLY A 443 22.63 5.52 5.76
N MET A 444 23.42 4.99 4.81
CA MET A 444 22.98 3.98 3.84
C MET A 444 22.52 2.68 4.51
N SER A 445 23.19 2.26 5.58
CA SER A 445 22.82 1.02 6.30
C SER A 445 21.42 1.15 6.94
N ALA A 446 21.11 2.28 7.52
CA ALA A 446 19.78 2.55 8.07
C ALA A 446 18.72 2.58 6.97
N HIS A 447 18.99 3.27 5.85
CA HIS A 447 18.09 3.32 4.69
C HIS A 447 17.77 1.91 4.16
N LEU A 448 18.80 1.10 3.89
CA LEU A 448 18.60 -0.25 3.38
C LEU A 448 17.91 -1.16 4.42
N GLY A 449 18.30 -1.05 5.69
CA GLY A 449 17.70 -1.83 6.78
C GLY A 449 16.21 -1.56 6.96
N GLU A 450 15.78 -0.29 6.93
CA GLU A 450 14.36 0.08 7.03
C GLU A 450 13.53 -0.39 5.84
N ARG A 451 14.13 -0.51 4.64
CA ARG A 451 13.42 -0.94 3.44
C ARG A 451 13.40 -2.44 3.22
N TYR A 452 14.52 -3.11 3.45
CA TYR A 452 14.74 -4.51 3.11
C TYR A 452 14.85 -5.42 4.34
N GLY A 453 14.95 -4.84 5.54
CA GLY A 453 15.13 -5.62 6.76
C GLY A 453 16.44 -6.41 6.73
N THR A 454 16.40 -7.68 7.09
CA THR A 454 17.59 -8.56 7.03
C THR A 454 18.05 -8.89 5.60
N GLU A 455 17.23 -8.61 4.57
CA GLU A 455 17.62 -8.73 3.16
C GLU A 455 18.46 -7.55 2.67
N ALA A 456 18.65 -6.48 3.46
CA ALA A 456 19.52 -5.34 3.15
C ALA A 456 20.94 -5.76 2.75
N ARG A 457 21.44 -6.86 3.33
CA ARG A 457 22.75 -7.44 2.99
C ARG A 457 22.87 -7.78 1.50
N PHE A 458 21.81 -8.27 0.85
CA PHE A 458 21.86 -8.62 -0.57
C PHE A 458 21.97 -7.41 -1.48
N VAL A 459 21.42 -6.27 -1.08
CA VAL A 459 21.66 -4.99 -1.77
C VAL A 459 23.09 -4.53 -1.52
N SER A 460 23.62 -4.73 -0.30
CA SER A 460 25.02 -4.44 0.03
C SER A 460 25.99 -5.31 -0.76
N ASP A 461 25.68 -6.59 -1.00
CA ASP A 461 26.48 -7.49 -1.84
C ASP A 461 26.53 -7.00 -3.30
N ILE A 462 25.42 -6.48 -3.83
CA ILE A 462 25.37 -5.86 -5.17
C ILE A 462 26.25 -4.62 -5.21
N LEU A 463 26.24 -3.78 -4.17
CA LEU A 463 27.10 -2.59 -4.06
C LEU A 463 28.58 -2.96 -4.00
N GLN A 464 28.93 -4.01 -3.27
CA GLN A 464 30.34 -4.49 -3.19
C GLN A 464 30.83 -5.08 -4.51
N ALA A 465 29.98 -5.83 -5.22
CA ALA A 465 30.31 -6.40 -6.52
C ALA A 465 30.42 -5.35 -7.62
N GLY A 466 29.69 -4.24 -7.50
CA GLY A 466 29.66 -3.15 -8.47
C GLY A 466 29.69 -1.77 -7.80
N PRO A 467 30.87 -1.26 -7.38
CA PRO A 467 30.97 0.03 -6.67
C PRO A 467 30.40 1.22 -7.45
N SER A 468 30.35 1.17 -8.77
CA SER A 468 29.70 2.18 -9.61
C SER A 468 28.18 2.30 -9.37
N LEU A 469 27.54 1.23 -8.87
CA LEU A 469 26.12 1.19 -8.54
C LEU A 469 25.77 1.90 -7.20
N ALA A 470 26.78 2.40 -6.48
CA ALA A 470 26.60 3.23 -5.28
C ALA A 470 26.14 4.66 -5.60
N ARG A 471 26.10 5.04 -6.88
CA ARG A 471 25.66 6.37 -7.29
C ARG A 471 24.20 6.61 -6.85
N PRO A 472 23.91 7.79 -6.28
CA PRO A 472 22.52 8.20 -6.07
C PRO A 472 21.76 8.20 -7.40
N LEU A 473 20.59 7.56 -7.39
CA LEU A 473 19.78 7.44 -8.61
C LEU A 473 18.97 8.69 -8.91
N VAL A 474 18.38 9.26 -7.86
CA VAL A 474 17.49 10.42 -7.93
C VAL A 474 18.00 11.47 -6.96
N GLU A 475 18.22 12.68 -7.47
CA GLU A 475 18.70 13.78 -6.64
C GLU A 475 17.78 14.03 -5.43
N GLY A 476 18.39 14.21 -4.26
CA GLY A 476 17.68 14.43 -3.00
C GLY A 476 17.03 13.20 -2.36
N LEU A 477 17.14 12.02 -3.00
CA LEU A 477 16.65 10.76 -2.43
C LEU A 477 17.83 9.81 -2.11
N PRO A 478 17.70 8.94 -1.08
CA PRO A 478 18.80 8.09 -0.63
C PRO A 478 19.03 6.84 -1.50
N HIS A 479 18.23 6.67 -2.56
CA HIS A 479 18.23 5.46 -3.38
C HIS A 479 19.46 5.37 -4.30
N THR A 480 20.03 4.16 -4.39
CA THR A 480 21.17 3.85 -5.26
C THR A 480 20.77 3.04 -6.48
N GLU A 481 21.64 3.01 -7.50
CA GLU A 481 21.45 2.16 -8.69
C GLU A 481 21.40 0.66 -8.34
N ALA A 482 22.06 0.22 -7.27
CA ALA A 482 22.01 -1.17 -6.79
C ALA A 482 20.60 -1.62 -6.37
N GLU A 483 19.77 -0.69 -5.87
CA GLU A 483 18.39 -1.02 -5.52
C GLU A 483 17.55 -1.34 -6.76
N ILE A 484 17.90 -0.83 -7.95
CA ILE A 484 17.24 -1.18 -9.21
C ILE A 484 17.62 -2.60 -9.62
N VAL A 485 18.91 -2.92 -9.56
CA VAL A 485 19.39 -4.29 -9.85
C VAL A 485 18.70 -5.29 -8.93
N TYR A 486 18.59 -4.97 -7.64
CA TYR A 486 17.86 -5.78 -6.68
C TYR A 486 16.37 -5.90 -7.06
N ALA A 487 15.74 -4.78 -7.45
CA ALA A 487 14.33 -4.75 -7.83
C ALA A 487 14.03 -5.63 -9.05
N VAL A 488 14.94 -5.68 -10.02
CA VAL A 488 14.82 -6.57 -11.19
C VAL A 488 14.96 -8.04 -10.79
N ARG A 489 16.06 -8.36 -10.10
CA ARG A 489 16.42 -9.75 -9.80
C ARG A 489 15.54 -10.42 -8.76
N HIS A 490 15.00 -9.63 -7.81
CA HIS A 490 14.34 -10.16 -6.60
C HIS A 490 12.93 -9.63 -6.37
N GLU A 491 12.49 -8.63 -7.15
CA GLU A 491 11.19 -7.96 -6.96
C GLU A 491 10.38 -7.84 -8.25
N MET A 492 10.82 -8.51 -9.32
CA MET A 492 10.12 -8.60 -10.62
C MET A 492 9.81 -7.20 -11.22
N ALA A 493 10.67 -6.21 -11.05
CA ALA A 493 10.53 -4.94 -11.75
C ALA A 493 10.83 -5.13 -13.24
N CYS A 494 9.90 -4.72 -14.11
CA CYS A 494 9.98 -4.91 -15.56
C CYS A 494 10.02 -3.59 -16.33
N THR A 495 9.55 -2.50 -15.72
CA THR A 495 9.43 -1.19 -16.38
C THR A 495 10.04 -0.07 -15.55
N VAL A 496 10.33 1.06 -16.23
CA VAL A 496 10.77 2.30 -15.58
C VAL A 496 9.75 2.76 -14.54
N ASP A 497 8.45 2.65 -14.84
CA ASP A 497 7.38 3.02 -13.91
C ASP A 497 7.30 2.09 -12.69
N ASP A 498 7.54 0.77 -12.85
CA ASP A 498 7.62 -0.15 -11.71
C ASP A 498 8.68 0.31 -10.71
N VAL A 499 9.85 0.70 -11.21
CA VAL A 499 10.97 1.17 -10.38
C VAL A 499 10.64 2.50 -9.72
N LEU A 500 10.41 3.54 -10.53
CA LEU A 500 10.33 4.92 -10.04
C LEU A 500 9.05 5.22 -9.26
N SER A 501 7.94 4.56 -9.60
CA SER A 501 6.65 4.80 -8.92
C SER A 501 6.41 3.88 -7.72
N ARG A 502 6.90 2.62 -7.75
CA ARG A 502 6.54 1.61 -6.73
C ARG A 502 7.73 1.02 -5.96
N ARG A 503 8.87 0.76 -6.62
CA ARG A 503 10.04 0.21 -5.88
C ARG A 503 10.69 1.27 -5.01
N ILE A 504 10.95 2.48 -5.54
CA ILE A 504 11.64 3.55 -4.81
C ILE A 504 10.80 4.79 -4.53
N ARG A 505 9.57 4.88 -5.06
CA ARG A 505 8.62 5.98 -4.83
C ARG A 505 9.11 7.36 -5.27
N ALA A 506 10.11 7.42 -6.15
CA ALA A 506 10.72 8.67 -6.59
C ALA A 506 9.72 9.61 -7.27
N ARG A 507 8.77 9.08 -8.08
CA ARG A 507 7.72 9.88 -8.71
C ARG A 507 6.88 10.67 -7.69
N LEU A 508 6.61 10.11 -6.52
CA LEU A 508 5.86 10.80 -5.47
C LEU A 508 6.73 11.78 -4.68
N MET A 509 7.99 11.42 -4.43
CA MET A 509 8.85 12.17 -3.51
C MET A 509 9.68 13.26 -4.21
N ALA A 510 9.90 13.14 -5.52
CA ALA A 510 10.73 14.02 -6.33
C ALA A 510 10.39 13.81 -7.82
N ARG A 511 9.17 14.15 -8.24
CA ARG A 511 8.63 13.88 -9.59
C ARG A 511 9.57 14.30 -10.71
N ASP A 512 10.02 15.56 -10.70
CA ASP A 512 10.83 16.12 -11.78
C ASP A 512 12.23 15.49 -11.79
N ALA A 513 12.85 15.26 -10.62
CA ALA A 513 14.13 14.55 -10.52
C ALA A 513 14.00 13.07 -10.93
N SER A 514 12.85 12.42 -10.68
CA SER A 514 12.60 11.05 -11.14
C SER A 514 12.52 10.97 -12.67
N ALA A 515 11.99 12.01 -13.34
CA ALA A 515 11.98 12.08 -14.80
C ALA A 515 13.40 12.13 -15.38
N HIS A 516 14.30 12.89 -14.77
CA HIS A 516 15.71 12.93 -15.17
C HIS A 516 16.43 11.58 -14.96
N ALA A 517 16.01 10.80 -13.96
CA ALA A 517 16.58 9.47 -13.70
C ALA A 517 16.04 8.37 -14.64
N ALA A 518 14.92 8.58 -15.32
CA ALA A 518 14.24 7.56 -16.12
C ALA A 518 15.14 6.92 -17.21
N PRO A 519 15.96 7.66 -17.99
CA PRO A 519 16.86 7.05 -18.97
C PRO A 519 17.90 6.13 -18.31
N ARG A 520 18.43 6.50 -17.14
CA ARG A 520 19.40 5.67 -16.43
C ARG A 520 18.77 4.40 -15.88
N VAL A 521 17.56 4.48 -15.34
CA VAL A 521 16.77 3.30 -14.91
C VAL A 521 16.57 2.35 -16.08
N ALA A 522 16.15 2.88 -17.25
CA ALA A 522 15.92 2.10 -18.44
C ALA A 522 17.18 1.37 -18.94
N GLN A 523 18.37 1.99 -18.86
CA GLN A 523 19.66 1.36 -19.19
C GLN A 523 19.96 0.17 -18.26
N ILE A 524 19.69 0.31 -16.94
CA ILE A 524 19.90 -0.80 -15.99
C ILE A 524 18.90 -1.93 -16.28
N LEU A 525 17.62 -1.60 -16.53
CA LEU A 525 16.60 -2.59 -16.92
C LEU A 525 17.01 -3.31 -18.22
N GLN A 526 17.55 -2.59 -19.21
CA GLN A 526 18.04 -3.17 -20.46
C GLN A 526 19.14 -4.20 -20.19
N ALA A 527 20.13 -3.84 -19.39
CA ALA A 527 21.25 -4.72 -19.06
C ALA A 527 20.81 -5.97 -18.28
N GLU A 528 19.86 -5.84 -17.36
CA GLU A 528 19.40 -6.93 -16.50
C GLU A 528 18.36 -7.86 -17.20
N LEU A 529 17.53 -7.32 -18.10
CA LEU A 529 16.42 -8.03 -18.73
C LEU A 529 16.67 -8.35 -20.21
N GLY A 530 17.73 -7.83 -20.84
CA GLY A 530 18.00 -8.00 -22.27
C GLY A 530 16.97 -7.30 -23.16
N LEU A 531 16.44 -6.13 -22.75
CA LEU A 531 15.42 -5.41 -23.51
C LEU A 531 15.97 -4.82 -24.80
N SER A 532 15.15 -4.76 -25.85
CA SER A 532 15.49 -4.07 -27.09
C SER A 532 15.57 -2.55 -26.88
N GLU A 533 16.38 -1.86 -27.69
CA GLU A 533 16.49 -0.39 -27.66
C GLU A 533 15.12 0.29 -27.87
N SER A 534 14.29 -0.26 -28.76
CA SER A 534 12.94 0.27 -29.00
C SER A 534 12.02 0.13 -27.75
N THR A 535 12.15 -0.97 -27.00
CA THR A 535 11.41 -1.16 -25.74
C THR A 535 11.89 -0.18 -24.69
N VAL A 536 13.19 0.03 -24.56
CA VAL A 536 13.80 1.00 -23.65
C VAL A 536 13.32 2.42 -23.95
N ALA A 537 13.42 2.85 -25.22
CA ALA A 537 12.98 4.17 -25.66
C ALA A 537 11.48 4.39 -25.39
N ARG A 538 10.63 3.40 -25.67
CA ARG A 538 9.20 3.47 -25.38
C ARG A 538 8.94 3.61 -23.88
N GLN A 539 9.55 2.80 -23.02
CA GLN A 539 9.35 2.88 -21.56
C GLN A 539 9.75 4.26 -20.99
N VAL A 540 10.83 4.83 -21.48
CA VAL A 540 11.25 6.19 -21.09
C VAL A 540 10.22 7.21 -21.56
N SER A 541 9.79 7.14 -22.82
CA SER A 541 8.77 8.05 -23.39
C SER A 541 7.45 7.97 -22.62
N ASP A 542 6.96 6.76 -22.33
CA ASP A 542 5.71 6.55 -21.60
C ASP A 542 5.78 7.15 -20.19
N TYR A 543 6.91 6.94 -19.49
CA TYR A 543 7.12 7.49 -18.16
C TYR A 543 7.17 9.01 -18.16
N LEU A 544 7.93 9.62 -19.08
CA LEU A 544 8.03 11.08 -19.20
C LEU A 544 6.70 11.72 -19.57
N SER A 545 5.93 11.09 -20.48
CA SER A 545 4.58 11.54 -20.85
C SER A 545 3.64 11.50 -19.64
N ALA A 546 3.70 10.46 -18.82
CA ALA A 546 2.89 10.36 -17.62
C ALA A 546 3.28 11.40 -16.54
N VAL A 547 4.55 11.74 -16.41
CA VAL A 547 5.03 12.81 -15.51
C VAL A 547 4.58 14.19 -16.00
N THR A 548 4.71 14.43 -17.30
CA THR A 548 4.29 15.70 -17.93
C THR A 548 2.78 15.90 -17.78
N LEU A 549 1.99 14.87 -18.05
CA LEU A 549 0.53 14.92 -17.90
C LEU A 549 0.14 15.18 -16.43
N GLU A 550 0.77 14.51 -15.46
CA GLU A 550 0.52 14.77 -14.03
C GLU A 550 0.76 16.25 -13.69
N LYS A 551 1.86 16.83 -14.18
CA LYS A 551 2.22 18.21 -13.92
C LYS A 551 1.24 19.18 -14.56
N SER A 552 0.87 18.98 -15.83
CA SER A 552 -0.06 19.86 -16.55
C SER A 552 -1.48 19.84 -15.93
N VAL A 553 -1.96 18.68 -15.50
CA VAL A 553 -3.26 18.57 -14.79
C VAL A 553 -3.23 19.32 -13.46
N LEU A 554 -2.15 19.18 -12.67
CA LEU A 554 -1.97 19.90 -11.41
C LEU A 554 -1.89 21.43 -11.60
N MET A 555 -1.32 21.90 -12.71
CA MET A 555 -1.25 23.33 -13.04
C MET A 555 -2.53 23.85 -13.69
N GLY A 556 -3.47 22.98 -14.06
CA GLY A 556 -4.70 23.36 -14.75
C GLY A 556 -4.49 23.70 -16.23
N GLU A 557 -3.40 23.21 -16.84
CA GLU A 557 -3.03 23.45 -18.23
C GLU A 557 -3.59 22.38 -19.18
N ALA A 558 -3.92 21.19 -18.66
CA ALA A 558 -4.57 20.11 -19.40
C ALA A 558 -6.04 19.99 -19.00
N ALA A 559 -6.94 20.08 -19.96
CA ALA A 559 -8.36 19.85 -19.80
C ALA A 559 -8.71 18.38 -20.05
#